data_09a446013a062de71d9c84590b23f2f3
#
_entry.id   09a446013a062de71d9c84590b23f2f3
#
_cell.length_a   1.000
_cell.length_b   1.000
_cell.length_c   1.000
_cell.angle_alpha   90.00
_cell.angle_beta   90.00
_cell.angle_gamma   90.00
#
_symmetry.space_group_name_H-M   'P 1'
#
loop_
_entity.id
_entity.type
_entity.pdbx_description
1 polymer ?
#
loop_
_entity_poly.entity_id
_entity_poly.type
_entity_poly.pdbx_seq_one_letter_code
_entity_poly.pdbx_strand_id
1 'polypeptide(L)'
;MGRIVKQLSDTTTKYYWYPGEKQEWIRAVVAVGSGGAAAALLMLLTRNTLAAVVIGCSVTLAVSGFNFGRRDAKALAGFPNLSDKAARRAAVAHSGRAAWRASAHGVGGAVAAIVVLNLAHRGWVADWLLPVVPAVVGALAHQTGMIWAQLASTVATTGPAAPAPAATPKPTTD
;
A
#
# COMPACT_ATOMS: atom_id res chain seq x y z
N MET A 1 -2.24 -7.06 9.63
CA MET A 1 -1.94 -7.97 10.73
C MET A 1 -2.10 -9.39 10.23
N GLY A 2 -1.03 -10.18 10.25
CA GLY A 2 -1.06 -11.58 9.92
C GLY A 2 -1.66 -12.39 11.06
N ARG A 3 -2.47 -13.37 10.73
CA ARG A 3 -3.07 -14.28 11.69
C ARG A 3 -2.71 -15.69 11.27
N ILE A 4 -1.97 -16.40 12.10
CA ILE A 4 -1.79 -17.85 11.95
C ILE A 4 -2.88 -18.52 12.76
N VAL A 5 -3.71 -19.30 12.09
CA VAL A 5 -4.71 -20.16 12.71
C VAL A 5 -4.15 -21.56 12.66
N LYS A 6 -3.83 -22.12 13.82
CA LYS A 6 -3.45 -23.53 13.93
C LYS A 6 -4.61 -24.26 14.59
N GLN A 7 -5.28 -25.12 13.86
CA GLN A 7 -6.30 -26.01 14.41
C GLN A 7 -5.56 -27.14 15.15
N LEU A 8 -5.74 -27.21 16.44
CA LEU A 8 -5.09 -28.22 17.31
C LEU A 8 -5.98 -29.44 17.49
N SER A 9 -7.30 -29.27 17.40
CA SER A 9 -8.32 -30.33 17.39
C SER A 9 -9.60 -29.78 16.76
N ASP A 10 -10.61 -30.60 16.52
CA ASP A 10 -11.90 -30.19 15.95
C ASP A 10 -12.60 -29.10 16.78
N THR A 11 -12.28 -28.99 18.07
CA THR A 11 -12.88 -28.04 18.99
C THR A 11 -11.95 -26.91 19.44
N THR A 12 -10.64 -27.02 19.19
CA THR A 12 -9.65 -26.06 19.69
C THR A 12 -8.85 -25.42 18.57
N THR A 13 -9.04 -24.10 18.39
CA THR A 13 -8.30 -23.30 17.41
C THR A 13 -7.42 -22.31 18.14
N LYS A 14 -6.10 -22.35 17.92
CA LYS A 14 -5.15 -21.42 18.50
C LYS A 14 -4.84 -20.29 17.53
N TYR A 15 -5.00 -19.05 17.98
CA TYR A 15 -4.73 -17.85 17.21
C TYR A 15 -3.40 -17.23 17.64
N TYR A 16 -2.51 -17.04 16.68
CA TYR A 16 -1.27 -16.30 16.91
C TYR A 16 -1.36 -14.95 16.21
N TRP A 17 -1.18 -13.88 16.96
CA TRP A 17 -1.09 -12.54 16.41
C TRP A 17 0.37 -12.19 16.21
N TYR A 18 0.74 -11.80 15.00
CA TYR A 18 2.02 -11.19 14.72
C TYR A 18 1.81 -9.91 13.88
N PRO A 19 2.67 -8.89 14.06
CA PRO A 19 2.52 -7.64 13.33
C PRO A 19 2.87 -7.85 11.85
N GLY A 20 1.85 -7.85 10.99
CA GLY A 20 1.99 -7.90 9.54
C GLY A 20 2.20 -9.29 8.95
N GLU A 21 1.96 -9.42 7.66
CA GLU A 21 2.34 -10.59 6.87
C GLU A 21 3.79 -10.42 6.38
N LYS A 22 4.49 -11.55 6.12
CA LYS A 22 5.84 -11.52 5.56
C LYS A 22 5.98 -10.58 4.36
N GLN A 23 4.97 -10.56 3.49
CA GLN A 23 4.95 -9.66 2.32
C GLN A 23 4.83 -8.18 2.68
N GLU A 24 4.21 -7.83 3.81
CA GLU A 24 4.11 -6.43 4.27
C GLU A 24 5.48 -5.96 4.76
N TRP A 25 6.21 -6.80 5.47
CA TRP A 25 7.58 -6.51 5.88
C TRP A 25 8.53 -6.37 4.69
N ILE A 26 8.43 -7.26 3.70
CA ILE A 26 9.25 -7.15 2.48
C ILE A 26 8.96 -5.81 1.77
N ARG A 27 7.70 -5.41 1.66
CA ARG A 27 7.33 -4.12 1.04
C ARG A 27 7.83 -2.93 1.84
N ALA A 28 7.77 -3.00 3.17
CA ALA A 28 8.32 -1.96 4.03
C ALA A 28 9.85 -1.84 3.85
N VAL A 29 10.56 -2.95 3.81
CA VAL A 29 12.01 -2.99 3.54
C VAL A 29 12.33 -2.44 2.16
N VAL A 30 11.55 -2.80 1.13
CA VAL A 30 11.72 -2.26 -0.23
C VAL A 30 11.46 -0.75 -0.26
N ALA A 31 10.42 -0.26 0.42
CA ALA A 31 10.13 1.17 0.47
C ALA A 31 11.26 1.96 1.18
N VAL A 32 11.69 1.49 2.35
CA VAL A 32 12.79 2.14 3.10
C VAL A 32 14.12 2.01 2.34
N GLY A 33 14.39 0.84 1.77
CA GLY A 33 15.60 0.60 0.98
C GLY A 33 15.70 1.48 -0.27
N SER A 34 14.59 1.66 -1.00
CA SER A 34 14.55 2.56 -2.16
C SER A 34 14.76 4.02 -1.78
N GLY A 35 14.14 4.47 -0.67
CA GLY A 35 14.36 5.82 -0.15
C GLY A 35 15.79 6.02 0.35
N GLY A 36 16.36 5.06 1.06
CA GLY A 36 17.75 5.07 1.50
C GLY A 36 18.73 5.12 0.32
N ALA A 37 18.50 4.33 -0.72
CA ALA A 37 19.31 4.35 -1.93
C ALA A 37 19.23 5.71 -2.66
N ALA A 38 18.02 6.29 -2.77
CA ALA A 38 17.85 7.62 -3.34
C ALA A 38 18.57 8.71 -2.53
N ALA A 39 18.46 8.65 -1.20
CA ALA A 39 19.17 9.58 -0.32
C ALA A 39 20.69 9.44 -0.45
N ALA A 40 21.20 8.22 -0.44
CA ALA A 40 22.63 7.95 -0.58
C ALA A 40 23.17 8.46 -1.92
N LEU A 41 22.47 8.16 -3.02
CA LEU A 41 22.84 8.62 -4.36
C LEU A 41 22.89 10.15 -4.41
N LEU A 42 21.83 10.80 -3.89
CA LEU A 42 21.77 12.27 -3.91
C LEU A 42 22.85 12.90 -3.04
N MET A 43 23.13 12.28 -1.88
CA MET A 43 24.21 12.74 -0.99
C MET A 43 25.59 12.65 -1.64
N LEU A 44 25.83 11.56 -2.41
CA LEU A 44 27.07 11.39 -3.17
C LEU A 44 27.21 12.43 -4.28
N LEU A 45 26.12 12.75 -4.97
CA LEU A 45 26.14 13.68 -6.11
C LEU A 45 26.18 15.15 -5.68
N THR A 46 25.42 15.54 -4.65
CA THR A 46 25.21 16.95 -4.31
C THR A 46 25.87 17.38 -3.01
N ARG A 47 26.22 16.43 -2.16
CA ARG A 47 26.67 16.64 -0.77
C ARG A 47 25.69 17.48 0.08
N ASN A 48 24.44 17.57 -0.35
CA ASN A 48 23.39 18.30 0.33
C ASN A 48 22.54 17.35 1.16
N THR A 49 22.81 17.30 2.46
CA THR A 49 22.12 16.39 3.40
C THR A 49 20.62 16.65 3.46
N LEU A 50 20.20 17.92 3.46
CA LEU A 50 18.78 18.27 3.53
C LEU A 50 18.02 17.75 2.30
N ALA A 51 18.53 18.05 1.10
CA ALA A 51 17.93 17.57 -0.14
C ALA A 51 17.91 16.03 -0.20
N ALA A 52 19.00 15.37 0.19
CA ALA A 52 19.10 13.92 0.21
C ALA A 52 18.04 13.29 1.14
N VAL A 53 17.86 13.84 2.35
CA VAL A 53 16.89 13.33 3.32
C VAL A 53 15.45 13.57 2.86
N VAL A 54 15.12 14.78 2.39
CA VAL A 54 13.77 15.11 1.91
C VAL A 54 13.38 14.17 0.74
N ILE A 55 14.27 13.99 -0.23
CA ILE A 55 14.01 13.12 -1.37
C ILE A 55 13.96 11.66 -0.94
N GLY A 56 14.86 11.20 -0.09
CA GLY A 56 14.83 9.83 0.42
C GLY A 56 13.55 9.49 1.17
N CYS A 57 13.10 10.39 2.07
CA CYS A 57 11.81 10.25 2.75
C CYS A 57 10.64 10.28 1.76
N SER A 58 10.68 11.16 0.76
CA SER A 58 9.66 11.26 -0.27
C SER A 58 9.55 9.98 -1.10
N VAL A 59 10.66 9.39 -1.51
CA VAL A 59 10.70 8.11 -2.24
C VAL A 59 10.16 6.98 -1.36
N THR A 60 10.55 6.90 -0.09
CA THR A 60 10.02 5.91 0.85
C THR A 60 8.49 5.99 0.95
N LEU A 61 7.96 7.21 1.16
CA LEU A 61 6.53 7.43 1.30
C LEU A 61 5.79 7.26 -0.03
N ALA A 62 6.41 7.59 -1.17
CA ALA A 62 5.84 7.34 -2.49
C ALA A 62 5.67 5.84 -2.76
N VAL A 63 6.70 5.04 -2.53
CA VAL A 63 6.66 3.58 -2.74
C VAL A 63 5.63 2.93 -1.82
N SER A 64 5.62 3.30 -0.54
CA SER A 64 4.63 2.77 0.42
C SER A 64 3.22 3.22 0.08
N GLY A 65 3.01 4.50 -0.22
CA GLY A 65 1.72 5.08 -0.60
C GLY A 65 1.14 4.42 -1.84
N PHE A 66 1.91 4.30 -2.91
CA PHE A 66 1.49 3.62 -4.13
C PHE A 66 1.04 2.17 -3.89
N ASN A 67 1.83 1.42 -3.11
CA ASN A 67 1.47 0.05 -2.75
C ASN A 67 0.19 -0.04 -1.92
N PHE A 68 0.00 0.89 -0.98
CA PHE A 68 -1.23 0.95 -0.18
C PHE A 68 -2.44 1.33 -1.04
N GLY A 69 -2.31 2.34 -1.90
CA GLY A 69 -3.38 2.75 -2.81
C GLY A 69 -3.88 1.62 -3.71
N ARG A 70 -2.96 0.85 -4.30
CA ARG A 70 -3.31 -0.33 -5.10
C ARG A 70 -4.07 -1.39 -4.29
N ARG A 71 -3.72 -1.58 -3.03
CA ARG A 71 -4.38 -2.56 -2.16
C ARG A 71 -5.76 -2.08 -1.73
N ASP A 72 -5.90 -0.79 -1.46
CA ASP A 72 -7.17 -0.19 -1.07
C ASP A 72 -8.16 -0.21 -2.22
N ALA A 73 -7.73 0.09 -3.45
CA ALA A 73 -8.58 -0.02 -4.64
C ALA A 73 -9.05 -1.46 -4.88
N LYS A 74 -8.17 -2.47 -4.75
CA LYS A 74 -8.55 -3.87 -4.87
C LYS A 74 -9.52 -4.32 -3.77
N ALA A 75 -9.35 -3.80 -2.56
CA ALA A 75 -10.25 -4.10 -1.46
C ALA A 75 -11.65 -3.52 -1.70
N LEU A 76 -11.74 -2.30 -2.25
CA LEU A 76 -13.02 -1.65 -2.58
C LEU A 76 -13.76 -2.34 -3.73
N ALA A 77 -13.03 -2.84 -4.73
CA ALA A 77 -13.63 -3.56 -5.86
C ALA A 77 -14.33 -4.88 -5.47
N GLY A 78 -14.02 -5.44 -4.30
CA GLY A 78 -14.58 -6.69 -3.81
C GLY A 78 -15.95 -6.58 -3.11
N PHE A 79 -16.58 -5.39 -3.06
CA PHE A 79 -17.84 -5.18 -2.33
C PHE A 79 -18.98 -4.60 -3.19
N PRO A 80 -19.46 -5.34 -4.20
CA PRO A 80 -20.52 -4.83 -5.07
C PRO A 80 -21.89 -4.74 -4.37
N ASN A 81 -22.13 -5.48 -3.29
CA ASN A 81 -23.43 -5.54 -2.63
C ASN A 81 -23.31 -5.61 -1.10
N LEU A 82 -23.67 -4.51 -0.40
CA LEU A 82 -23.66 -4.40 1.06
C LEU A 82 -24.94 -4.90 1.74
N SER A 83 -25.89 -5.46 1.00
CA SER A 83 -27.13 -5.99 1.57
C SER A 83 -26.90 -7.29 2.37
N ASP A 84 -25.88 -8.07 2.03
CA ASP A 84 -25.51 -9.27 2.74
C ASP A 84 -24.74 -8.97 4.04
N LYS A 85 -25.10 -9.68 5.11
CA LYS A 85 -24.47 -9.56 6.44
C LYS A 85 -23.00 -9.96 6.43
N ALA A 86 -22.63 -10.96 5.61
CA ALA A 86 -21.25 -11.40 5.45
C ALA A 86 -20.42 -10.33 4.72
N ALA A 87 -20.95 -9.75 3.64
CA ALA A 87 -20.33 -8.66 2.90
C ALA A 87 -20.10 -7.42 3.80
N ARG A 88 -21.07 -7.06 4.64
CA ARG A 88 -20.90 -5.95 5.60
C ARG A 88 -19.81 -6.22 6.63
N ARG A 89 -19.71 -7.43 7.18
CA ARG A 89 -18.63 -7.80 8.11
C ARG A 89 -17.26 -7.76 7.44
N ALA A 90 -17.17 -8.24 6.21
CA ALA A 90 -15.95 -8.17 5.42
C ALA A 90 -15.56 -6.72 5.11
N ALA A 91 -16.51 -5.85 4.77
CA ALA A 91 -16.29 -4.43 4.53
C ALA A 91 -15.75 -3.72 5.79
N VAL A 92 -16.32 -3.98 6.96
CA VAL A 92 -15.82 -3.44 8.25
C VAL A 92 -14.39 -3.90 8.54
N ALA A 93 -14.09 -5.18 8.32
CA ALA A 93 -12.73 -5.69 8.51
C ALA A 93 -11.73 -5.09 7.50
N HIS A 94 -12.16 -4.77 6.28
CA HIS A 94 -11.34 -4.08 5.27
C HIS A 94 -11.13 -2.61 5.60
N SER A 95 -12.17 -1.91 6.07
CA SER A 95 -12.03 -0.51 6.49
C SER A 95 -11.08 -0.37 7.68
N GLY A 96 -11.11 -1.29 8.64
CA GLY A 96 -10.14 -1.33 9.73
C GLY A 96 -8.69 -1.51 9.25
N ARG A 97 -8.47 -2.38 8.25
CA ARG A 97 -7.13 -2.53 7.64
C ARG A 97 -6.71 -1.29 6.84
N ALA A 98 -7.64 -0.65 6.13
CA ALA A 98 -7.37 0.59 5.42
C ALA A 98 -7.03 1.72 6.39
N ALA A 99 -7.78 1.87 7.48
CA ALA A 99 -7.50 2.84 8.54
C ALA A 99 -6.12 2.60 9.17
N TRP A 100 -5.76 1.34 9.45
CA TRP A 100 -4.41 1.02 9.94
C TRP A 100 -3.31 1.41 8.97
N ARG A 101 -3.47 1.15 7.67
CA ARG A 101 -2.49 1.57 6.65
C ARG A 101 -2.39 3.09 6.55
N ALA A 102 -3.54 3.78 6.60
CA ALA A 102 -3.55 5.24 6.61
C ALA A 102 -2.84 5.81 7.84
N SER A 103 -3.08 5.23 9.03
CA SER A 103 -2.39 5.62 10.26
C SER A 103 -0.89 5.36 10.18
N ALA A 104 -0.47 4.19 9.69
CA ALA A 104 0.94 3.87 9.51
C ALA A 104 1.62 4.83 8.52
N HIS A 105 0.93 5.22 7.45
CA HIS A 105 1.43 6.19 6.48
C HIS A 105 1.52 7.59 7.08
N GLY A 106 0.52 8.01 7.86
CA GLY A 106 0.52 9.28 8.61
C GLY A 106 1.67 9.36 9.62
N VAL A 107 1.89 8.29 10.39
CA VAL A 107 3.05 8.20 11.31
C VAL A 107 4.36 8.28 10.52
N GLY A 108 4.48 7.59 9.39
CA GLY A 108 5.66 7.69 8.52
C GLY A 108 5.90 9.11 8.02
N GLY A 109 4.85 9.82 7.63
CA GLY A 109 4.91 11.23 7.25
C GLY A 109 5.36 12.13 8.41
N ALA A 110 4.82 11.92 9.61
CA ALA A 110 5.21 12.67 10.81
C ALA A 110 6.69 12.42 11.19
N VAL A 111 7.13 11.16 11.13
CA VAL A 111 8.56 10.83 11.38
C VAL A 111 9.45 11.51 10.34
N ALA A 112 9.10 11.49 9.05
CA ALA A 112 9.84 12.16 8.01
C ALA A 112 9.91 13.68 8.27
N ALA A 113 8.80 14.31 8.66
CA ALA A 113 8.76 15.71 9.01
C ALA A 113 9.68 16.06 10.20
N ILE A 114 9.64 15.24 11.26
CA ILE A 114 10.53 15.41 12.43
C ILE A 114 11.99 15.30 12.01
N VAL A 115 12.35 14.31 11.19
CA VAL A 115 13.73 14.14 10.71
C VAL A 115 14.18 15.37 9.92
N VAL A 116 13.33 15.88 9.01
CA VAL A 116 13.65 17.07 8.21
C VAL A 116 13.79 18.30 9.10
N LEU A 117 12.90 18.50 10.08
CA LEU A 117 12.95 19.63 11.03
C LEU A 117 14.21 19.63 11.90
N ASN A 118 14.81 18.47 12.17
CA ASN A 118 16.05 18.38 12.95
C ASN A 118 17.33 18.64 12.14
N LEU A 119 17.21 18.82 10.81
CA LEU A 119 18.36 19.19 9.99
C LEU A 119 18.58 20.70 10.03
N ALA A 120 19.85 21.10 10.07
CA ALA A 120 20.21 22.51 10.03
C ALA A 120 19.82 23.12 8.67
N HIS A 121 18.88 24.04 8.67
CA HIS A 121 18.42 24.79 7.50
C HIS A 121 18.07 26.19 7.91
N ARG A 122 18.11 27.12 6.96
CA ARG A 122 17.82 28.54 7.18
C ARG A 122 16.88 29.02 6.08
N GLY A 123 15.75 29.56 6.48
CA GLY A 123 14.81 30.20 5.59
C GLY A 123 13.39 29.64 5.72
N TRP A 124 12.42 30.52 5.59
CA TRP A 124 11.02 30.25 5.81
C TRP A 124 10.49 29.05 4.95
N VAL A 125 10.90 28.97 3.69
CA VAL A 125 10.50 27.87 2.81
C VAL A 125 11.04 26.52 3.30
N ALA A 126 12.31 26.49 3.71
CA ALA A 126 12.94 25.28 4.20
C ALA A 126 12.31 24.81 5.52
N ASP A 127 12.01 25.74 6.40
CA ASP A 127 11.48 25.46 7.74
C ASP A 127 10.03 24.97 7.70
N TRP A 128 9.21 25.47 6.78
CA TRP A 128 7.77 25.20 6.75
C TRP A 128 7.32 24.23 5.65
N LEU A 129 7.91 24.33 4.46
CA LEU A 129 7.46 23.51 3.32
C LEU A 129 8.18 22.16 3.24
N LEU A 130 9.51 22.12 3.41
CA LEU A 130 10.25 20.88 3.22
C LEU A 130 9.83 19.74 4.15
N PRO A 131 9.47 19.96 5.41
CA PRO A 131 8.98 18.89 6.27
C PRO A 131 7.67 18.22 5.79
N VAL A 132 6.85 18.97 5.05
CA VAL A 132 5.55 18.49 4.57
C VAL A 132 5.66 17.75 3.24
N VAL A 133 6.70 18.05 2.44
CA VAL A 133 6.88 17.47 1.10
C VAL A 133 6.80 15.94 1.08
N PRO A 134 7.49 15.18 1.95
CA PRO A 134 7.41 13.71 1.91
C PRO A 134 5.99 13.18 2.12
N ALA A 135 5.22 13.79 3.03
CA ALA A 135 3.83 13.38 3.30
C ALA A 135 2.92 13.65 2.10
N VAL A 136 3.06 14.82 1.47
CA VAL A 136 2.29 15.17 0.25
C VAL A 136 2.62 14.23 -0.89
N VAL A 137 3.89 13.95 -1.14
CA VAL A 137 4.33 13.00 -2.18
C VAL A 137 3.76 11.61 -1.91
N GLY A 138 3.78 11.15 -0.67
CA GLY A 138 3.18 9.88 -0.27
C GLY A 138 1.67 9.82 -0.50
N ALA A 139 0.94 10.88 -0.18
CA ALA A 139 -0.50 10.98 -0.41
C ALA A 139 -0.85 10.97 -1.91
N LEU A 140 -0.12 11.72 -2.73
CA LEU A 140 -0.29 11.72 -4.17
C LEU A 140 0.02 10.34 -4.77
N ALA A 141 1.07 9.69 -4.32
CA ALA A 141 1.42 8.33 -4.75
C ALA A 141 0.33 7.32 -4.37
N HIS A 142 -0.31 7.47 -3.20
CA HIS A 142 -1.45 6.64 -2.81
C HIS A 142 -2.61 6.79 -3.79
N GLN A 143 -3.00 8.01 -4.15
CA GLN A 143 -4.05 8.27 -5.13
C GLN A 143 -3.69 7.69 -6.52
N THR A 144 -2.46 7.88 -6.95
CA THR A 144 -1.95 7.29 -8.19
C THR A 144 -2.05 5.76 -8.17
N GLY A 145 -1.71 5.14 -7.04
CA GLY A 145 -1.85 3.70 -6.86
C GLY A 145 -3.29 3.21 -6.94
N MET A 146 -4.24 3.97 -6.41
CA MET A 146 -5.67 3.67 -6.52
C MET A 146 -6.15 3.74 -7.98
N ILE A 147 -5.84 4.84 -8.67
CA ILE A 147 -6.22 5.05 -10.08
C ILE A 147 -5.62 3.95 -10.96
N TRP A 148 -4.35 3.64 -10.78
CA TRP A 148 -3.68 2.57 -11.54
C TRP A 148 -4.37 1.22 -11.38
N ALA A 149 -4.76 0.85 -10.15
CA ALA A 149 -5.44 -0.41 -9.91
C ALA A 149 -6.83 -0.47 -10.53
N GLN A 150 -7.57 0.66 -10.56
CA GLN A 150 -8.87 0.78 -11.21
C GLN A 150 -8.74 0.65 -12.72
N LEU A 151 -7.80 1.36 -13.35
CA LEU A 151 -7.56 1.27 -14.78
C LEU A 151 -7.16 -0.16 -15.19
N ALA A 152 -6.27 -0.81 -14.44
CA ALA A 152 -5.87 -2.18 -14.71
C ALA A 152 -7.04 -3.17 -14.64
N SER A 153 -8.01 -2.96 -13.74
CA SER A 153 -9.21 -3.80 -13.64
C SER A 153 -10.16 -3.57 -14.82
N THR A 154 -10.30 -2.33 -15.30
CA THR A 154 -11.15 -1.99 -16.46
C THR A 154 -10.59 -2.63 -17.73
N VAL A 155 -9.29 -2.54 -17.96
CA VAL A 155 -8.63 -3.16 -19.13
C VAL A 155 -8.79 -4.68 -19.12
N ALA A 156 -8.69 -5.31 -17.95
CA ALA A 156 -8.85 -6.76 -17.83
C ALA A 156 -10.29 -7.25 -18.15
N THR A 157 -11.30 -6.41 -17.88
CA THR A 157 -12.70 -6.73 -18.19
C THR A 157 -13.08 -6.44 -19.64
N THR A 158 -12.36 -5.57 -20.33
CA THR A 158 -12.61 -5.18 -21.73
C THR A 158 -11.79 -6.02 -22.73
N GLY A 159 -10.93 -6.93 -22.25
CA GLY A 159 -10.19 -7.87 -23.09
C GLY A 159 -11.10 -8.79 -23.90
N PRO A 160 -10.67 -9.27 -25.07
CA PRO A 160 -11.49 -10.15 -25.91
C PRO A 160 -12.00 -11.34 -25.10
N ALA A 161 -13.32 -11.55 -25.15
CA ALA A 161 -13.94 -12.69 -24.47
C ALA A 161 -13.23 -13.98 -24.88
N ALA A 162 -12.80 -14.77 -23.91
CA ALA A 162 -12.25 -16.08 -24.19
C ALA A 162 -13.23 -16.85 -25.08
N PRO A 163 -12.77 -17.55 -26.15
CA PRO A 163 -13.66 -18.33 -27.00
C PRO A 163 -14.45 -19.28 -26.11
N ALA A 164 -15.77 -19.29 -26.31
CA ALA A 164 -16.66 -20.16 -25.56
C ALA A 164 -16.14 -21.60 -25.65
N PRO A 165 -16.10 -22.35 -24.54
CA PRO A 165 -15.69 -23.74 -24.57
C PRO A 165 -16.55 -24.48 -25.59
N ALA A 166 -15.90 -25.16 -26.54
CA ALA A 166 -16.58 -25.95 -27.57
C ALA A 166 -17.59 -26.85 -26.88
N ALA A 167 -18.86 -26.78 -27.32
CA ALA A 167 -19.92 -27.58 -26.77
C ALA A 167 -19.52 -29.07 -26.91
N THR A 168 -19.40 -29.73 -25.79
CA THR A 168 -19.15 -31.18 -25.75
C THR A 168 -20.31 -31.87 -26.46
N PRO A 169 -20.10 -32.69 -27.50
CA PRO A 169 -21.19 -33.40 -28.18
C PRO A 169 -21.92 -34.29 -27.17
N LYS A 170 -23.23 -34.11 -27.13
CA LYS A 170 -24.12 -34.91 -26.29
C LYS A 170 -24.01 -36.39 -26.73
N PRO A 171 -23.76 -37.33 -25.83
CA PRO A 171 -23.75 -38.74 -26.21
C PRO A 171 -25.14 -39.15 -26.77
N THR A 172 -25.20 -39.61 -28.00
CA THR A 172 -26.32 -40.26 -28.61
C THR A 172 -26.50 -41.60 -27.90
N THR A 173 -27.55 -41.75 -27.12
CA THR A 173 -28.04 -43.04 -26.62
C THR A 173 -28.82 -43.68 -27.74
N ASP A 174 -28.27 -44.71 -28.35
CA ASP A 174 -29.00 -45.73 -29.11
C ASP A 174 -29.63 -46.73 -28.16
#